data_ab966e7f6b09379b187575f22f942a6e
#
_entry.id   ab966e7f6b09379b187575f22f942a6e
#
_cell.length_a   1.000
_cell.length_b   1.000
_cell.length_c   1.000
_cell.angle_alpha   90.00
_cell.angle_beta   90.00
_cell.angle_gamma   90.00
#
_symmetry.space_group_name_H-M   'P 1'
#
loop_
_entity.id
_entity.type
_entity.pdbx_description
1 polymer ?
#
loop_
_entity_poly.entity_id
_entity_poly.type
_entity_poly.pdbx_seq_one_letter_code
_entity_poly.pdbx_strand_id
1 'polypeptide(L)'
;TDGQLGENQMVMIPRNLFDFDLNLVANMVAHEMFHVRQKAPETLVEDKNEREFQAYSEMLFHREFPLVPEVSDFHKKFFAEKALEYYRRMGENSELQQKYAEKKKEVEFLIQSLSI
;
A
#
# COMPACT_ATOMS: atom_id res chain seq x y z
N THR A 1 5.92 9.09 -3.23
CA THR A 1 4.62 8.93 -3.85
C THR A 1 3.86 10.21 -4.12
N ASP A 2 4.53 11.32 -4.07
CA ASP A 2 3.89 12.62 -4.31
C ASP A 2 3.96 13.06 -5.76
N GLY A 3 4.18 12.13 -6.68
CA GLY A 3 4.19 12.43 -8.09
C GLY A 3 2.90 13.09 -8.55
N GLN A 4 3.01 13.98 -9.53
CA GLN A 4 1.87 14.71 -10.04
C GLN A 4 1.11 13.87 -11.07
N LEU A 5 -0.20 14.09 -11.15
CA LEU A 5 -1.03 13.40 -12.13
C LEU A 5 -0.61 13.82 -13.55
N GLY A 6 -0.54 12.84 -14.44
CA GLY A 6 -0.23 13.06 -15.83
C GLY A 6 1.24 13.24 -16.16
N GLU A 7 2.11 13.25 -15.16
CA GLU A 7 3.55 13.33 -15.37
C GLU A 7 4.19 11.95 -15.27
N ASN A 8 5.35 11.81 -15.90
CA ASN A 8 6.15 10.59 -15.73
C ASN A 8 6.62 10.48 -14.29
N GLN A 9 6.43 9.33 -13.71
CA GLN A 9 6.83 9.06 -12.35
C GLN A 9 8.19 8.35 -12.34
N MET A 10 9.04 8.76 -11.43
CA MET A 10 10.35 8.13 -11.25
C MET A 10 10.39 7.47 -9.88
N VAL A 11 10.65 6.18 -9.89
CA VAL A 11 10.81 5.43 -8.64
C VAL A 11 12.21 5.69 -8.10
N MET A 12 12.27 6.24 -6.89
CA MET A 12 13.54 6.56 -6.24
C MET A 12 14.06 5.36 -5.47
N ILE A 13 15.24 4.91 -5.84
CA ILE A 13 15.91 3.80 -5.17
C ILE A 13 17.10 4.37 -4.39
N PRO A 14 17.18 4.12 -3.07
CA PRO A 14 18.28 4.68 -2.26
C PRO A 14 19.63 4.11 -2.69
N ARG A 15 20.68 4.91 -2.50
CA ARG A 15 22.04 4.49 -2.83
C ARG A 15 22.51 3.31 -1.97
N ASN A 16 22.00 3.22 -0.76
CA ASN A 16 22.37 2.14 0.17
C ASN A 16 21.40 0.96 0.08
N LEU A 17 20.88 0.71 -1.12
CA LEU A 17 19.92 -0.36 -1.39
C LEU A 17 20.35 -1.72 -0.82
N PHE A 18 21.64 -2.04 -0.93
CA PHE A 18 22.16 -3.33 -0.49
C PHE A 18 22.28 -3.46 1.03
N ASP A 19 22.11 -2.37 1.76
CA ASP A 19 22.10 -2.38 3.22
C ASP A 19 20.73 -2.67 3.81
N PHE A 20 19.70 -2.80 2.94
CA PHE A 20 18.33 -3.03 3.36
C PHE A 20 17.90 -4.46 3.07
N ASP A 21 16.85 -4.88 3.77
CA ASP A 21 16.11 -6.11 3.45
C ASP A 21 15.59 -6.00 2.02
N LEU A 22 16.05 -6.90 1.14
CA LEU A 22 15.67 -6.86 -0.27
C LEU A 22 14.18 -7.09 -0.49
N ASN A 23 13.54 -7.90 0.36
CA ASN A 23 12.11 -8.11 0.27
C ASN A 23 11.35 -6.82 0.61
N LEU A 24 11.83 -6.08 1.60
CA LEU A 24 11.25 -4.80 1.95
C LEU A 24 11.42 -3.80 0.80
N VAL A 25 12.63 -3.74 0.23
CA VAL A 25 12.90 -2.82 -0.89
C VAL A 25 12.00 -3.14 -2.08
N ALA A 26 11.84 -4.42 -2.41
CA ALA A 26 10.95 -4.84 -3.50
C ALA A 26 9.52 -4.37 -3.26
N ASN A 27 9.04 -4.48 -2.03
CA ASN A 27 7.70 -4.03 -1.67
C ASN A 27 7.57 -2.50 -1.75
N MET A 28 8.59 -1.76 -1.33
CA MET A 28 8.57 -0.30 -1.43
C MET A 28 8.57 0.17 -2.89
N VAL A 29 9.33 -0.49 -3.74
CA VAL A 29 9.32 -0.18 -5.17
C VAL A 29 7.94 -0.49 -5.77
N ALA A 30 7.37 -1.63 -5.42
CA ALA A 30 6.03 -2.00 -5.88
C ALA A 30 4.98 -1.00 -5.39
N HIS A 31 5.12 -0.50 -4.16
CA HIS A 31 4.24 0.52 -3.61
C HIS A 31 4.27 1.79 -4.47
N GLU A 32 5.47 2.25 -4.83
CA GLU A 32 5.62 3.42 -5.68
C GLU A 32 5.05 3.19 -7.09
N MET A 33 5.31 2.01 -7.65
CA MET A 33 4.77 1.65 -8.95
C MET A 33 3.24 1.58 -8.93
N PHE A 34 2.67 1.10 -7.83
CA PHE A 34 1.23 1.08 -7.66
C PHE A 34 0.65 2.50 -7.69
N HIS A 35 1.31 3.46 -7.05
CA HIS A 35 0.88 4.85 -7.09
C HIS A 35 0.95 5.44 -8.49
N VAL A 36 1.98 5.10 -9.26
CA VAL A 36 2.06 5.52 -10.66
C VAL A 36 0.84 5.02 -11.43
N ARG A 37 0.49 3.76 -11.21
CA ARG A 37 -0.67 3.14 -11.85
C ARG A 37 -1.98 3.82 -11.45
N GLN A 38 -2.11 4.19 -10.18
CA GLN A 38 -3.30 4.89 -9.68
C GLN A 38 -3.47 6.28 -10.30
N LYS A 39 -2.42 6.86 -10.83
CA LYS A 39 -2.43 8.19 -11.44
C LYS A 39 -2.57 8.14 -12.95
N ALA A 40 -2.60 6.97 -13.55
CA ALA A 40 -2.84 6.81 -14.99
C ALA A 40 -4.31 7.10 -15.30
N PRO A 41 -4.61 7.67 -16.48
CA PRO A 41 -5.99 8.06 -16.80
C PRO A 41 -7.01 6.92 -16.71
N GLU A 42 -6.62 5.70 -17.08
CA GLU A 42 -7.52 4.55 -17.09
C GLU A 42 -7.80 3.99 -15.69
N THR A 43 -6.92 4.26 -14.73
CA THR A 43 -7.01 3.68 -13.38
C THR A 43 -6.94 4.74 -12.30
N LEU A 44 -7.29 5.97 -12.65
CA LEU A 44 -7.15 7.11 -11.74
C LEU A 44 -7.95 6.92 -10.45
N VAL A 45 -7.24 7.10 -9.32
CA VAL A 45 -7.84 7.13 -7.99
C VAL A 45 -7.54 8.51 -7.42
N GLU A 46 -8.55 9.35 -7.29
CA GLU A 46 -8.36 10.75 -6.92
C GLU A 46 -8.14 11.00 -5.42
N ASP A 47 -8.80 10.21 -4.57
CA ASP A 47 -8.72 10.41 -3.13
C ASP A 47 -7.40 9.86 -2.59
N LYS A 48 -6.66 10.71 -1.85
CA LYS A 48 -5.36 10.33 -1.30
C LYS A 48 -5.48 9.18 -0.30
N ASN A 49 -6.48 9.22 0.55
CA ASN A 49 -6.64 8.17 1.57
C ASN A 49 -6.97 6.83 0.92
N GLU A 50 -7.77 6.85 -0.13
CA GLU A 50 -8.06 5.65 -0.90
C GLU A 50 -6.80 5.11 -1.57
N ARG A 51 -6.01 5.99 -2.20
CA ARG A 51 -4.76 5.58 -2.86
C ARG A 51 -3.81 4.89 -1.88
N GLU A 52 -3.61 5.52 -0.72
CA GLU A 52 -2.68 4.96 0.26
C GLU A 52 -3.21 3.66 0.87
N PHE A 53 -4.51 3.59 1.15
CA PHE A 53 -5.11 2.36 1.65
C PHE A 53 -4.91 1.21 0.67
N GLN A 54 -5.18 1.44 -0.61
CA GLN A 54 -4.99 0.43 -1.64
C GLN A 54 -3.53 -0.02 -1.72
N ALA A 55 -2.59 0.94 -1.72
CA ALA A 55 -1.18 0.64 -1.89
C ALA A 55 -0.62 -0.13 -0.70
N TYR A 56 -0.96 0.25 0.53
CA TYR A 56 -0.51 -0.50 1.71
C TYR A 56 -1.15 -1.88 1.79
N SER A 57 -2.42 -2.01 1.40
CA SER A 57 -3.08 -3.31 1.35
C SER A 57 -2.40 -4.22 0.32
N GLU A 58 -1.98 -3.67 -0.81
CA GLU A 58 -1.27 -4.45 -1.82
C GLU A 58 0.06 -4.99 -1.30
N MET A 59 0.77 -4.22 -0.46
CA MET A 59 2.01 -4.68 0.16
C MET A 59 1.79 -5.86 1.10
N LEU A 60 0.57 -6.06 1.56
CA LEU A 60 0.22 -7.17 2.44
C LEU A 60 -0.24 -8.41 1.65
N PHE A 61 -1.02 -8.21 0.61
CA PHE A 61 -1.72 -9.31 -0.06
C PHE A 61 -1.21 -9.63 -1.46
N HIS A 62 -0.46 -8.72 -2.09
CA HIS A 62 0.19 -8.93 -3.39
C HIS A 62 -0.75 -9.46 -4.47
N ARG A 63 -1.95 -8.90 -4.56
CA ARG A 63 -2.95 -9.35 -5.54
C ARG A 63 -2.66 -8.83 -6.95
N GLU A 64 -2.13 -7.59 -7.04
CA GLU A 64 -1.75 -6.99 -8.33
C GLU A 64 -0.33 -7.36 -8.74
N PHE A 65 0.56 -7.54 -7.77
CA PHE A 65 1.96 -7.90 -7.99
C PHE A 65 2.30 -9.18 -7.24
N PRO A 66 1.73 -10.33 -7.65
CA PRO A 66 1.87 -11.57 -6.88
C PRO A 66 3.29 -12.14 -6.82
N LEU A 67 4.18 -11.67 -7.71
CA LEU A 67 5.58 -12.12 -7.69
C LEU A 67 6.47 -11.32 -6.76
N VAL A 68 5.96 -10.23 -6.17
CA VAL A 68 6.70 -9.48 -5.16
C VAL A 68 6.77 -10.33 -3.88
N PRO A 69 7.97 -10.54 -3.31
CA PRO A 69 8.09 -11.38 -2.14
C PRO A 69 7.49 -10.74 -0.89
N GLU A 70 7.04 -11.58 0.05
CA GLU A 70 6.49 -11.09 1.30
C GLU A 70 7.58 -10.48 2.18
N VAL A 71 7.21 -9.46 2.95
CA VAL A 71 8.09 -8.87 3.97
C VAL A 71 7.96 -9.64 5.28
N SER A 72 8.82 -9.32 6.25
CA SER A 72 8.76 -9.91 7.59
C SER A 72 7.45 -9.51 8.30
N ASP A 73 7.10 -10.27 9.34
CA ASP A 73 5.90 -9.96 10.14
C ASP A 73 5.96 -8.57 10.77
N PHE A 74 7.15 -8.13 11.16
CA PHE A 74 7.34 -6.77 11.68
C PHE A 74 6.90 -5.73 10.66
N HIS A 75 7.32 -5.87 9.42
CA HIS A 75 6.95 -4.93 8.35
C HIS A 75 5.49 -5.09 7.95
N LYS A 76 4.97 -6.32 7.97
CA LYS A 76 3.54 -6.53 7.69
C LYS A 76 2.68 -5.78 8.69
N LYS A 77 3.04 -5.83 9.98
CA LYS A 77 2.30 -5.11 11.01
C LYS A 77 2.33 -3.61 10.74
N PHE A 78 3.50 -3.08 10.40
CA PHE A 78 3.64 -1.66 10.08
C PHE A 78 2.74 -1.26 8.91
N PHE A 79 2.77 -2.02 7.82
CA PHE A 79 1.95 -1.71 6.65
C PHE A 79 0.47 -1.85 6.94
N ALA A 80 0.09 -2.86 7.73
CA ALA A 80 -1.30 -3.05 8.12
C ALA A 80 -1.81 -1.88 8.96
N GLU A 81 -0.99 -1.40 9.90
CA GLU A 81 -1.35 -0.24 10.72
C GLU A 81 -1.49 1.02 9.86
N LYS A 82 -0.60 1.19 8.87
CA LYS A 82 -0.71 2.31 7.94
C LYS A 82 -1.98 2.23 7.09
N ALA A 83 -2.32 1.05 6.60
CA ALA A 83 -3.55 0.87 5.84
C ALA A 83 -4.77 1.27 6.68
N LEU A 84 -4.82 0.83 7.94
CA LEU A 84 -5.92 1.17 8.83
C LEU A 84 -5.95 2.66 9.16
N GLU A 85 -4.79 3.31 9.28
CA GLU A 85 -4.72 4.74 9.49
C GLU A 85 -5.39 5.50 8.33
N TYR A 86 -5.06 5.14 7.09
CA TYR A 86 -5.66 5.79 5.94
C TYR A 86 -7.14 5.43 5.79
N TYR A 87 -7.53 4.22 6.18
CA TYR A 87 -8.96 3.86 6.23
C TYR A 87 -9.73 4.81 7.16
N ARG A 88 -9.18 5.06 8.35
CA ARG A 88 -9.83 5.98 9.30
C ARG A 88 -9.93 7.40 8.75
N ARG A 89 -8.93 7.82 7.98
CA ARG A 89 -8.91 9.16 7.37
C ARG A 89 -9.93 9.32 6.25
N MET A 90 -10.49 8.25 5.75
CA MET A 90 -11.57 8.31 4.74
C MET A 90 -12.84 8.95 5.29
N GLY A 91 -12.98 9.00 6.61
CA GLY A 91 -14.15 9.58 7.26
C GLY A 91 -15.10 8.52 7.80
N GLU A 92 -15.50 8.66 9.07
CA GLU A 92 -16.37 7.69 9.72
C GLU A 92 -17.66 7.54 8.95
N ASN A 93 -18.01 6.30 8.64
CA ASN A 93 -19.23 5.93 7.90
C ASN A 93 -19.31 6.54 6.49
N SER A 94 -18.17 6.92 5.90
CA SER A 94 -18.14 7.44 4.54
C SER A 94 -18.41 6.34 3.52
N GLU A 95 -18.73 6.75 2.29
CA GLU A 95 -18.91 5.81 1.19
C GLU A 95 -17.63 5.01 0.93
N LEU A 96 -16.45 5.66 1.08
CA LEU A 96 -15.18 4.97 0.91
C LEU A 96 -14.98 3.90 1.97
N GLN A 97 -15.31 4.19 3.22
CA GLN A 97 -15.22 3.17 4.27
C GLN A 97 -16.16 2.00 4.01
N GLN A 98 -17.35 2.26 3.51
CA GLN A 98 -18.28 1.19 3.15
C GLN A 98 -17.73 0.36 2.00
N LYS A 99 -17.15 0.99 1.00
CA LYS A 99 -16.54 0.32 -0.15
C LYS A 99 -15.43 -0.64 0.28
N TYR A 100 -14.63 -0.26 1.26
CA TYR A 100 -13.46 -1.03 1.68
C TYR A 100 -13.66 -1.79 2.99
N ALA A 101 -14.90 -1.92 3.47
CA ALA A 101 -15.17 -2.57 4.75
C ALA A 101 -14.64 -4.01 4.82
N GLU A 102 -14.80 -4.79 3.75
CA GLU A 102 -14.31 -6.16 3.73
C GLU A 102 -12.78 -6.22 3.72
N LYS A 103 -12.14 -5.34 2.95
CA LYS A 103 -10.68 -5.26 2.93
C LYS A 103 -10.15 -4.85 4.30
N LYS A 104 -10.82 -3.93 4.98
CA LYS A 104 -10.44 -3.54 6.35
C LYS A 104 -10.46 -4.74 7.28
N LYS A 105 -11.49 -5.58 7.19
CA LYS A 105 -11.58 -6.80 8.00
C LYS A 105 -10.43 -7.76 7.71
N GLU A 106 -10.05 -7.90 6.45
CA GLU A 106 -8.90 -8.73 6.07
C GLU A 106 -7.61 -8.21 6.70
N VAL A 107 -7.41 -6.88 6.69
CA VAL A 107 -6.22 -6.27 7.30
C VAL A 107 -6.21 -6.50 8.81
N GLU A 108 -7.33 -6.29 9.47
CA GLU A 108 -7.45 -6.51 10.92
C GLU A 108 -7.19 -7.97 11.28
N PHE A 109 -7.73 -8.89 10.51
CA PHE A 109 -7.50 -10.32 10.73
C PHE A 109 -6.02 -10.65 10.56
N LEU A 110 -5.38 -10.08 9.56
CA LEU A 110 -3.95 -10.30 9.34
C LEU A 110 -3.13 -9.85 10.56
N ILE A 111 -3.42 -8.67 11.11
CA ILE A 111 -2.71 -8.18 12.29
C ILE A 111 -2.84 -9.17 13.44
N GLN A 112 -4.04 -9.70 13.67
CA GLN A 112 -4.27 -10.66 14.73
C GLN A 112 -3.52 -11.97 14.53
N SER A 113 -3.24 -12.33 13.27
CA SER A 113 -2.55 -13.57 12.95
C SER A 113 -1.03 -13.45 13.01
N LEU A 114 -0.49 -12.24 13.11
CA LEU A 114 0.95 -12.04 13.18
C LEU A 114 1.49 -12.42 14.54
N SER A 115 2.73 -12.93 14.57
CA SER A 115 3.36 -13.43 15.78
C SER A 115 4.10 -12.39 16.60
N ILE A 116 3.95 -11.12 16.26
CA ILE A 116 4.63 -10.02 16.95
C ILE A 116 3.68 -9.09 17.67
#